data_19448b6157f9f9174ea01eff0988a84c
#
_entry.id   19448b6157f9f9174ea01eff0988a84c
#
_cell.length_a   1.000
_cell.length_b   1.000
_cell.length_c   1.000
_cell.angle_alpha   90.00
_cell.angle_beta   90.00
_cell.angle_gamma   90.00
#
_symmetry.space_group_name_H-M   'P 1'
#
loop_
_entity.id
_entity.type
_entity.pdbx_description
1 polymer ?
#
loop_
_entity_poly.entity_id
_entity_poly.type
_entity_poly.pdbx_seq_one_letter_code
_entity_poly.pdbx_strand_id
1 'polypeptide(L)'
;NGSERFAKDHQFGFFPALGAAWIASKERFLADHTAHWLSFLKFRFSWGKVGNDGVIKTPRFTHLPLLDNDSALDPAPSGNNISRPYVASYPNEKLTWEIAEQSNIGIETKFFGGIVELNADIYQEIRHNILDYRYTMPSTTGLEKPQIGNVGKARSRGIDLSGKIQHAFTPDLWMILNGTFTYSKATYREIEEATSKPEWQRREGHELSQQIGYIAEGLFRDQAEINNSPTQGGDIMPGDIRYRDINEDGVIDVNDATYIGFPTTPRVIYGFSGFFNFKNIEFSFAFQGSGKRAFFMNPQNISPFVDNRAMLKAIYDDHWSADNMKEHPFWPRLSTQSITAHNPQEAWTGSEERRSTYFMRECSFLRCTSIELAYNLPREFLQRLRMQTVKFYARVNNPFLITNFKVWDVELGDNGFNYPIQRTWSIGLNLSF
;
A
#
# COMPACT_ATOMS: atom_id res chain seq x y z
N ASN A 1 1.48 -27.51 -13.94
CA ASN A 1 1.38 -26.37 -14.85
C ASN A 1 2.66 -26.24 -15.66
N GLY A 2 2.55 -25.67 -16.88
CA GLY A 2 3.68 -25.41 -17.77
C GLY A 2 3.71 -23.96 -18.23
N SER A 3 4.90 -23.41 -18.46
CA SER A 3 5.10 -22.06 -19.01
C SER A 3 6.26 -22.06 -20.00
N GLU A 4 6.03 -21.45 -21.16
CA GLU A 4 7.04 -21.25 -22.21
C GLU A 4 8.05 -20.16 -21.87
N ARG A 5 7.86 -19.43 -20.78
CA ARG A 5 8.79 -18.38 -20.34
C ARG A 5 10.13 -18.93 -19.87
N PHE A 6 10.16 -20.17 -19.45
CA PHE A 6 11.35 -20.84 -18.94
C PHE A 6 12.00 -21.75 -19.98
N ALA A 7 13.28 -22.03 -19.80
CA ALA A 7 13.99 -23.02 -20.60
C ALA A 7 13.34 -24.41 -20.47
N LYS A 8 13.55 -25.27 -21.47
CA LYS A 8 12.87 -26.57 -21.65
C LYS A 8 12.79 -27.42 -20.37
N ASP A 9 13.88 -27.44 -19.59
CA ASP A 9 13.97 -28.27 -18.37
C ASP A 9 13.29 -27.65 -17.14
N HIS A 10 12.86 -26.37 -17.21
CA HIS A 10 12.23 -25.62 -16.14
C HIS A 10 10.79 -25.18 -16.44
N GLN A 11 10.24 -25.60 -17.58
CA GLN A 11 8.90 -25.20 -18.02
C GLN A 11 7.79 -25.73 -17.12
N PHE A 12 7.95 -26.92 -16.56
CA PHE A 12 6.89 -27.57 -15.78
C PHE A 12 7.13 -27.43 -14.28
N GLY A 13 6.08 -26.98 -13.56
CA GLY A 13 6.05 -26.90 -12.12
C GLY A 13 4.98 -27.81 -11.51
N PHE A 14 5.29 -28.39 -10.32
CA PHE A 14 4.36 -29.18 -9.53
C PHE A 14 3.91 -28.36 -8.30
N PHE A 15 2.60 -28.12 -8.21
CA PHE A 15 1.99 -27.25 -7.20
C PHE A 15 0.90 -28.01 -6.43
N PRO A 16 1.29 -28.82 -5.42
CA PRO A 16 0.34 -29.56 -4.61
C PRO A 16 -0.42 -28.66 -3.65
N ALA A 17 -1.67 -29.07 -3.32
CA ALA A 17 -2.47 -28.43 -2.28
C ALA A 17 -3.18 -29.50 -1.45
N LEU A 18 -3.32 -29.23 -0.16
CA LEU A 18 -4.01 -30.05 0.82
C LEU A 18 -4.96 -29.17 1.64
N GLY A 19 -6.17 -29.67 1.88
CA GLY A 19 -7.11 -29.00 2.76
C GLY A 19 -7.82 -30.02 3.66
N ALA A 20 -8.10 -29.59 4.89
CA ALA A 20 -8.87 -30.35 5.86
C ALA A 20 -9.88 -29.42 6.58
N ALA A 21 -11.04 -29.94 6.90
CA ALA A 21 -12.04 -29.22 7.64
C ALA A 21 -12.76 -30.16 8.62
N TRP A 22 -13.04 -29.65 9.82
CA TRP A 22 -13.75 -30.37 10.85
C TRP A 22 -14.90 -29.53 11.39
N ILE A 23 -16.11 -30.06 11.30
CA ILE A 23 -17.31 -29.42 11.83
C ILE A 23 -17.54 -29.93 13.26
N ALA A 24 -16.85 -29.31 14.21
CA ALA A 24 -16.84 -29.71 15.61
C ALA A 24 -18.24 -29.62 16.25
N SER A 25 -19.07 -28.68 15.82
CA SER A 25 -20.45 -28.53 16.33
C SER A 25 -21.38 -29.71 16.02
N LYS A 26 -21.00 -30.62 15.10
CA LYS A 26 -21.78 -31.85 14.82
C LYS A 26 -21.36 -33.03 15.69
N GLU A 27 -20.26 -32.91 16.43
CA GLU A 27 -19.81 -33.95 17.33
C GLU A 27 -20.68 -34.00 18.60
N ARG A 28 -21.07 -35.21 19.04
CA ARG A 28 -21.98 -35.39 20.17
C ARG A 28 -21.48 -34.70 21.45
N PHE A 29 -20.18 -34.81 21.76
CA PHE A 29 -19.61 -34.21 22.97
C PHE A 29 -19.74 -32.68 23.01
N LEU A 30 -19.86 -32.01 21.88
CA LEU A 30 -20.08 -30.57 21.81
C LEU A 30 -21.54 -30.22 21.58
N ALA A 31 -22.22 -30.91 20.68
CA ALA A 31 -23.60 -30.66 20.35
C ALA A 31 -24.53 -30.73 21.57
N ASP A 32 -24.33 -31.74 22.44
CA ASP A 32 -25.21 -31.98 23.62
C ASP A 32 -25.06 -30.87 24.68
N HIS A 33 -23.95 -30.13 24.71
CA HIS A 33 -23.65 -29.12 25.71
C HIS A 33 -23.79 -27.67 25.22
N THR A 34 -23.65 -27.43 23.91
CA THR A 34 -23.51 -26.07 23.37
C THR A 34 -24.58 -25.66 22.37
N ALA A 35 -25.44 -26.57 21.93
CA ALA A 35 -26.41 -26.33 20.86
C ALA A 35 -27.32 -25.10 21.06
N HIS A 36 -27.57 -24.69 22.31
CA HIS A 36 -28.39 -23.53 22.63
C HIS A 36 -27.74 -22.19 22.34
N TRP A 37 -26.42 -22.09 22.30
CA TRP A 37 -25.70 -20.84 22.02
C TRP A 37 -24.73 -20.93 20.86
N LEU A 38 -24.08 -22.09 20.64
CA LEU A 38 -23.14 -22.34 19.55
C LEU A 38 -23.80 -23.22 18.50
N SER A 39 -24.32 -22.60 17.46
CA SER A 39 -25.08 -23.30 16.39
C SER A 39 -24.18 -23.93 15.34
N PHE A 40 -22.97 -23.39 15.17
CA PHE A 40 -22.02 -23.90 14.21
C PHE A 40 -20.59 -23.57 14.66
N LEU A 41 -19.71 -24.58 14.57
CA LEU A 41 -18.27 -24.42 14.77
C LEU A 41 -17.55 -25.33 13.78
N LYS A 42 -16.72 -24.71 12.94
CA LYS A 42 -15.90 -25.41 11.97
C LYS A 42 -14.47 -24.90 12.04
N PHE A 43 -13.54 -25.81 12.15
CA PHE A 43 -12.12 -25.56 11.94
C PHE A 43 -11.74 -25.94 10.54
N ARG A 44 -10.84 -25.18 9.93
CA ARG A 44 -10.29 -25.47 8.61
C ARG A 44 -8.80 -25.21 8.59
N PHE A 45 -8.13 -26.02 7.82
CA PHE A 45 -6.72 -25.91 7.51
C PHE A 45 -6.53 -26.06 6.02
N SER A 46 -5.70 -25.24 5.44
CA SER A 46 -5.22 -25.43 4.07
C SER A 46 -3.74 -25.14 3.97
N TRP A 47 -3.07 -25.92 3.16
CA TRP A 47 -1.70 -25.71 2.75
C TRP A 47 -1.58 -25.99 1.26
N GLY A 48 -0.78 -25.19 0.56
CA GLY A 48 -0.56 -25.40 -0.86
C GLY A 48 0.57 -24.57 -1.42
N LYS A 49 1.04 -24.98 -2.59
CA LYS A 49 2.01 -24.25 -3.39
C LYS A 49 1.33 -23.69 -4.63
N VAL A 50 1.65 -22.45 -4.96
CA VAL A 50 1.19 -21.74 -6.16
C VAL A 50 2.41 -21.27 -6.92
N GLY A 51 2.49 -21.56 -8.21
CA GLY A 51 3.55 -21.09 -9.09
C GLY A 51 3.14 -19.80 -9.79
N ASN A 52 4.05 -18.86 -9.88
CA ASN A 52 3.94 -17.63 -10.65
C ASN A 52 5.05 -17.58 -11.69
N ASP A 53 4.69 -17.44 -12.97
CA ASP A 53 5.60 -17.23 -14.10
C ASP A 53 5.57 -15.78 -14.62
N GLY A 54 4.64 -14.98 -14.11
CA GLY A 54 4.33 -13.63 -14.56
C GLY A 54 5.15 -12.54 -13.86
N VAL A 55 6.46 -12.51 -14.03
CA VAL A 55 7.27 -11.43 -13.47
C VAL A 55 7.16 -10.19 -14.34
N ILE A 56 6.50 -9.17 -13.80
CA ILE A 56 6.06 -7.94 -14.51
C ILE A 56 7.21 -7.14 -15.13
N LYS A 57 8.44 -7.31 -14.69
CA LYS A 57 9.60 -6.53 -15.13
C LYS A 57 10.57 -7.27 -16.06
N THR A 58 10.30 -8.54 -16.38
CA THR A 58 11.20 -9.33 -17.22
C THR A 58 10.65 -9.51 -18.62
N PRO A 59 11.51 -9.54 -19.66
CA PRO A 59 11.10 -9.95 -21.00
C PRO A 59 10.47 -11.35 -21.00
N ARG A 60 9.58 -11.62 -21.94
CA ARG A 60 8.84 -12.90 -21.99
C ARG A 60 9.76 -14.13 -22.08
N PHE A 61 10.90 -14.02 -22.74
CA PHE A 61 11.85 -15.10 -22.95
C PHE A 61 13.20 -14.78 -22.31
N THR A 62 13.20 -14.55 -21.00
CA THR A 62 14.39 -14.16 -20.23
C THR A 62 15.52 -15.22 -20.23
N HIS A 63 15.20 -16.46 -20.61
CA HIS A 63 16.20 -17.51 -20.82
C HIS A 63 16.99 -17.35 -22.11
N LEU A 64 16.55 -16.47 -23.03
CA LEU A 64 17.23 -16.13 -24.27
C LEU A 64 17.92 -14.76 -24.16
N PRO A 65 19.03 -14.54 -24.90
CA PRO A 65 19.64 -13.21 -24.96
C PRO A 65 18.70 -12.24 -25.69
N LEU A 66 18.50 -11.06 -25.15
CA LEU A 66 17.78 -9.98 -25.81
C LEU A 66 18.78 -8.96 -26.31
N LEU A 67 18.78 -8.73 -27.62
CA LEU A 67 19.52 -7.65 -28.26
C LEU A 67 18.56 -6.49 -28.53
N ASP A 68 18.99 -5.29 -28.26
CA ASP A 68 18.28 -4.05 -28.58
C ASP A 68 19.26 -3.07 -29.26
N ASN A 69 18.72 -2.03 -29.86
CA ASN A 69 19.52 -1.02 -30.56
C ASN A 69 19.49 0.29 -29.74
N ASP A 70 20.68 0.78 -29.40
CA ASP A 70 20.83 2.09 -28.79
C ASP A 70 20.95 3.15 -29.89
N SER A 71 20.02 4.11 -29.87
CA SER A 71 20.00 5.24 -30.83
C SER A 71 20.80 6.45 -30.36
N ALA A 72 21.42 6.37 -29.19
CA ALA A 72 21.90 7.56 -28.47
C ALA A 72 23.41 7.74 -28.42
N LEU A 73 24.21 6.98 -29.15
CA LEU A 73 25.64 7.04 -28.99
C LEU A 73 26.40 7.45 -30.25
N ASP A 74 27.17 8.49 -30.04
CA ASP A 74 28.16 9.19 -30.89
C ASP A 74 27.57 9.91 -32.11
N PRO A 75 27.65 11.24 -32.11
CA PRO A 75 27.46 11.96 -33.34
C PRO A 75 28.57 11.52 -34.29
N ALA A 76 28.23 10.66 -35.25
CA ALA A 76 29.14 10.44 -36.38
C ALA A 76 29.51 11.81 -36.95
N PRO A 77 30.71 12.01 -37.44
CA PRO A 77 31.12 13.28 -38.06
C PRO A 77 30.19 13.78 -39.16
N SER A 78 29.29 12.89 -39.65
CA SER A 78 28.25 13.16 -40.65
C SER A 78 26.91 13.61 -40.05
N GLY A 79 26.74 13.71 -38.72
CA GLY A 79 25.47 14.08 -38.08
C GLY A 79 24.40 13.00 -38.12
N ASN A 80 24.67 11.80 -38.58
CA ASN A 80 23.75 10.68 -38.57
C ASN A 80 23.95 9.83 -37.30
N ASN A 81 22.90 9.61 -36.54
CA ASN A 81 22.92 8.70 -35.41
C ASN A 81 23.12 7.25 -35.89
N ILE A 82 24.22 6.63 -35.49
CA ILE A 82 24.50 5.23 -35.78
C ILE A 82 23.86 4.39 -34.67
N SER A 83 22.87 3.57 -35.01
CA SER A 83 22.27 2.59 -34.12
C SER A 83 23.28 1.47 -33.85
N ARG A 84 23.63 1.25 -32.56
CA ARG A 84 24.52 0.17 -32.11
C ARG A 84 23.71 -0.93 -31.42
N PRO A 85 23.81 -2.18 -31.87
CA PRO A 85 23.22 -3.27 -31.12
C PRO A 85 23.96 -3.49 -29.80
N TYR A 86 23.20 -3.67 -28.71
CA TYR A 86 23.73 -4.01 -27.40
C TYR A 86 22.93 -5.14 -26.77
N VAL A 87 23.49 -5.81 -25.76
CA VAL A 87 22.80 -6.86 -25.03
C VAL A 87 21.89 -6.22 -23.98
N ALA A 88 20.60 -6.15 -24.26
CA ALA A 88 19.62 -5.58 -23.35
C ALA A 88 19.32 -6.48 -22.13
N SER A 89 19.44 -7.82 -22.30
CA SER A 89 19.31 -8.78 -21.22
C SER A 89 20.20 -10.00 -21.49
N TYR A 90 20.94 -10.41 -20.45
CA TYR A 90 21.76 -11.62 -20.50
C TYR A 90 20.90 -12.85 -20.22
N PRO A 91 21.09 -13.95 -20.99
CA PRO A 91 20.28 -15.15 -20.83
C PRO A 91 20.55 -15.82 -19.50
N ASN A 92 19.50 -16.43 -18.93
CA ASN A 92 19.63 -17.31 -17.79
C ASN A 92 18.70 -18.53 -17.95
N GLU A 93 19.26 -19.64 -18.41
CA GLU A 93 18.53 -20.89 -18.63
C GLU A 93 18.09 -21.57 -17.32
N LYS A 94 18.65 -21.14 -16.16
CA LYS A 94 18.32 -21.69 -14.83
C LYS A 94 17.11 -21.02 -14.20
N LEU A 95 16.48 -20.07 -14.87
CA LEU A 95 15.28 -19.42 -14.36
C LEU A 95 14.13 -20.42 -14.21
N THR A 96 13.47 -20.35 -13.07
CA THR A 96 12.35 -21.22 -12.72
C THR A 96 11.22 -20.42 -12.08
N TRP A 97 10.14 -21.11 -11.79
CA TRP A 97 8.94 -20.58 -11.17
C TRP A 97 9.23 -19.88 -9.84
N GLU A 98 8.64 -18.72 -9.66
CA GLU A 98 8.43 -18.17 -8.33
C GLU A 98 7.34 -18.98 -7.63
N ILE A 99 7.58 -19.44 -6.42
CA ILE A 99 6.69 -20.32 -5.68
C ILE A 99 6.20 -19.64 -4.41
N ALA A 100 4.88 -19.48 -4.27
CA ALA A 100 4.23 -19.09 -3.04
C ALA A 100 3.74 -20.34 -2.31
N GLU A 101 4.29 -20.59 -1.13
CA GLU A 101 3.83 -21.61 -0.19
C GLU A 101 2.90 -20.96 0.82
N GLN A 102 1.62 -21.35 0.78
CA GLN A 102 0.55 -20.74 1.58
C GLN A 102 0.05 -21.73 2.62
N SER A 103 -0.11 -21.25 3.85
CA SER A 103 -0.74 -21.96 4.96
C SER A 103 -1.81 -21.10 5.58
N ASN A 104 -2.98 -21.64 5.82
CA ASN A 104 -4.10 -20.96 6.45
C ASN A 104 -4.75 -21.86 7.49
N ILE A 105 -5.06 -21.28 8.66
CA ILE A 105 -5.89 -21.89 9.70
C ILE A 105 -7.06 -20.97 9.93
N GLY A 106 -8.28 -21.49 9.78
CA GLY A 106 -9.51 -20.72 9.93
C GLY A 106 -10.50 -21.34 10.91
N ILE A 107 -11.29 -20.47 11.52
CA ILE A 107 -12.40 -20.81 12.38
C ILE A 107 -13.64 -20.11 11.84
N GLU A 108 -14.71 -20.86 11.64
CA GLU A 108 -16.04 -20.34 11.30
C GLU A 108 -17.01 -20.67 12.42
N THR A 109 -17.68 -19.65 12.94
CA THR A 109 -18.61 -19.82 14.06
C THR A 109 -19.95 -19.14 13.78
N LYS A 110 -21.03 -19.78 14.27
CA LYS A 110 -22.36 -19.17 14.33
C LYS A 110 -22.95 -19.38 15.72
N PHE A 111 -23.43 -18.29 16.29
CA PHE A 111 -24.03 -18.28 17.63
C PHE A 111 -25.51 -17.94 17.54
N PHE A 112 -26.25 -18.44 18.54
CA PHE A 112 -27.68 -18.13 18.75
C PHE A 112 -28.54 -18.36 17.50
N GLY A 113 -28.41 -19.54 16.88
CA GLY A 113 -29.15 -19.88 15.66
C GLY A 113 -28.72 -19.12 14.41
N GLY A 114 -27.51 -18.54 14.40
CA GLY A 114 -26.99 -17.78 13.26
C GLY A 114 -27.23 -16.27 13.37
N ILE A 115 -27.68 -15.77 14.53
CA ILE A 115 -27.78 -14.32 14.77
C ILE A 115 -26.39 -13.65 14.66
N VAL A 116 -25.36 -14.30 15.20
CA VAL A 116 -23.98 -13.82 15.15
C VAL A 116 -23.15 -14.84 14.39
N GLU A 117 -22.47 -14.39 13.34
CA GLU A 117 -21.50 -15.18 12.57
C GLU A 117 -20.13 -14.51 12.71
N LEU A 118 -19.09 -15.28 13.04
CA LEU A 118 -17.71 -14.82 13.12
C LEU A 118 -16.80 -15.79 12.37
N ASN A 119 -15.95 -15.24 11.53
CA ASN A 119 -14.88 -15.97 10.86
C ASN A 119 -13.54 -15.34 11.19
N ALA A 120 -12.57 -16.17 11.48
CA ALA A 120 -11.20 -15.75 11.74
C ALA A 120 -10.24 -16.67 10.99
N ASP A 121 -9.29 -16.06 10.29
CA ASP A 121 -8.24 -16.73 9.55
C ASP A 121 -6.89 -16.19 9.97
N ILE A 122 -5.95 -17.09 10.22
CA ILE A 122 -4.54 -16.77 10.39
C ILE A 122 -3.80 -17.42 9.25
N TYR A 123 -3.05 -16.63 8.50
CA TYR A 123 -2.34 -17.12 7.33
C TYR A 123 -0.86 -16.76 7.33
N GLN A 124 -0.09 -17.57 6.64
CA GLN A 124 1.28 -17.32 6.28
C GLN A 124 1.50 -17.68 4.83
N GLU A 125 2.15 -16.80 4.09
CA GLU A 125 2.70 -17.06 2.76
C GLU A 125 4.22 -16.92 2.82
N ILE A 126 4.94 -17.91 2.32
CA ILE A 126 6.38 -17.84 2.09
C ILE A 126 6.60 -17.91 0.58
N ARG A 127 7.14 -16.86 0.02
CA ARG A 127 7.44 -16.77 -1.40
C ARG A 127 8.91 -17.03 -1.62
N HIS A 128 9.22 -18.04 -2.42
CA HIS A 128 10.57 -18.49 -2.77
C HIS A 128 10.86 -18.20 -4.23
N ASN A 129 12.15 -18.17 -4.57
CA ASN A 129 12.59 -18.02 -5.96
C ASN A 129 12.09 -16.72 -6.59
N ILE A 130 11.95 -15.64 -5.82
CA ILE A 130 11.57 -14.34 -6.36
C ILE A 130 12.63 -13.91 -7.37
N LEU A 131 12.18 -13.52 -8.55
CA LEU A 131 13.05 -13.04 -9.62
C LEU A 131 13.50 -11.62 -9.31
N ASP A 132 14.82 -11.42 -9.21
CA ASP A 132 15.44 -10.11 -9.03
C ASP A 132 16.82 -10.09 -9.72
N TYR A 133 17.43 -8.92 -9.80
CA TYR A 133 18.77 -8.75 -10.33
C TYR A 133 19.81 -9.31 -9.37
N ARG A 134 20.87 -9.94 -9.94
CA ARG A 134 22.00 -10.51 -9.21
C ARG A 134 23.07 -9.44 -8.97
N TYR A 135 22.94 -8.72 -7.88
CA TYR A 135 23.84 -7.61 -7.53
C TYR A 135 25.19 -8.07 -6.93
N THR A 136 25.38 -9.34 -6.62
CA THR A 136 26.66 -9.87 -6.13
C THR A 136 27.65 -10.19 -7.24
N MET A 137 27.22 -10.10 -8.50
CA MET A 137 28.14 -10.30 -9.64
C MET A 137 29.14 -9.13 -9.72
N PRO A 138 30.46 -9.40 -9.70
CA PRO A 138 31.45 -8.34 -9.77
C PRO A 138 31.38 -7.57 -11.11
N SER A 139 31.61 -6.27 -11.08
CA SER A 139 31.67 -5.44 -12.30
C SER A 139 32.78 -5.88 -13.26
N THR A 140 33.81 -6.57 -12.74
CA THR A 140 34.92 -7.17 -13.53
C THR A 140 34.45 -8.26 -14.49
N THR A 141 33.23 -8.76 -14.37
CA THR A 141 32.64 -9.72 -15.35
C THR A 141 32.38 -9.07 -16.72
N GLY A 142 32.44 -7.75 -16.81
CA GLY A 142 32.19 -7.02 -18.06
C GLY A 142 30.74 -6.98 -18.51
N LEU A 143 29.76 -7.35 -17.62
CA LEU A 143 28.35 -7.23 -17.91
C LEU A 143 27.89 -5.76 -17.73
N GLU A 144 27.24 -5.20 -18.74
CA GLU A 144 26.68 -3.83 -18.65
C GLU A 144 25.49 -3.77 -17.67
N LYS A 145 24.75 -4.88 -17.51
CA LYS A 145 23.59 -4.98 -16.62
C LYS A 145 23.68 -6.25 -15.79
N PRO A 146 23.18 -6.24 -14.55
CA PRO A 146 23.11 -7.45 -13.75
C PRO A 146 22.19 -8.49 -14.40
N GLN A 147 22.58 -9.76 -14.32
CA GLN A 147 21.75 -10.88 -14.77
C GLN A 147 20.55 -11.08 -13.83
N ILE A 148 19.42 -11.48 -14.36
CA ILE A 148 18.23 -11.85 -13.57
C ILE A 148 18.38 -13.28 -13.04
N GLY A 149 17.98 -13.50 -11.80
CA GLY A 149 17.99 -14.81 -11.16
C GLY A 149 16.87 -15.00 -10.15
N ASN A 150 16.62 -16.23 -9.72
CA ASN A 150 15.70 -16.57 -8.64
C ASN A 150 16.41 -16.45 -7.28
N VAL A 151 16.59 -15.21 -6.81
CA VAL A 151 17.48 -14.87 -5.69
C VAL A 151 16.77 -14.31 -4.47
N GLY A 152 15.45 -14.14 -4.54
CA GLY A 152 14.69 -13.52 -3.47
C GLY A 152 13.78 -14.49 -2.73
N LYS A 153 13.53 -14.18 -1.44
CA LYS A 153 12.54 -14.82 -0.59
C LYS A 153 11.83 -13.78 0.26
N ALA A 154 10.52 -13.88 0.35
CA ALA A 154 9.69 -12.99 1.16
C ALA A 154 8.72 -13.81 2.01
N ARG A 155 8.27 -13.22 3.11
CA ARG A 155 7.26 -13.82 3.97
C ARG A 155 6.18 -12.79 4.29
N SER A 156 4.92 -13.16 4.03
CA SER A 156 3.74 -12.45 4.49
C SER A 156 3.04 -13.24 5.59
N ARG A 157 2.55 -12.54 6.61
CA ARG A 157 1.71 -13.10 7.67
C ARG A 157 0.58 -12.15 7.95
N GLY A 158 -0.59 -12.70 8.25
CA GLY A 158 -1.73 -11.88 8.54
C GLY A 158 -2.82 -12.60 9.29
N ILE A 159 -3.82 -11.79 9.65
CA ILE A 159 -5.05 -12.20 10.30
C ILE A 159 -6.19 -11.52 9.57
N ASP A 160 -7.18 -12.31 9.16
CA ASP A 160 -8.43 -11.82 8.57
C ASP A 160 -9.58 -12.17 9.49
N LEU A 161 -10.37 -11.17 9.85
CA LEU A 161 -11.57 -11.31 10.67
C LEU A 161 -12.76 -10.80 9.89
N SER A 162 -13.87 -11.54 9.93
CA SER A 162 -15.16 -11.04 9.48
C SER A 162 -16.26 -11.42 10.47
N GLY A 163 -17.19 -10.50 10.66
CA GLY A 163 -18.30 -10.68 11.54
C GLY A 163 -19.60 -10.20 10.92
N LYS A 164 -20.68 -10.91 11.19
CA LYS A 164 -22.03 -10.52 10.81
C LYS A 164 -22.96 -10.71 11.99
N ILE A 165 -23.79 -9.73 12.26
CA ILE A 165 -24.90 -9.81 13.21
C ILE A 165 -26.17 -9.55 12.42
N GLN A 166 -27.11 -10.49 12.48
CA GLN A 166 -28.42 -10.35 11.85
C GLN A 166 -29.49 -10.74 12.87
N HIS A 167 -30.32 -9.78 13.22
CA HIS A 167 -31.36 -10.01 14.22
C HIS A 167 -32.66 -9.29 13.90
N ALA A 168 -33.77 -10.01 14.05
CA ALA A 168 -35.12 -9.46 14.00
C ALA A 168 -35.64 -9.35 15.43
N PHE A 169 -35.78 -8.13 15.94
CA PHE A 169 -36.35 -7.87 17.28
C PHE A 169 -37.85 -8.03 17.27
N THR A 170 -38.46 -7.57 16.17
CA THR A 170 -39.91 -7.72 15.91
C THR A 170 -40.07 -7.94 14.40
N PRO A 171 -41.27 -8.32 13.90
CA PRO A 171 -41.53 -8.39 12.46
C PRO A 171 -41.26 -7.09 11.73
N ASP A 172 -41.36 -5.96 12.40
CA ASP A 172 -41.17 -4.62 11.85
C ASP A 172 -39.78 -4.02 12.11
N LEU A 173 -38.99 -4.60 13.03
CA LEU A 173 -37.67 -4.09 13.41
C LEU A 173 -36.60 -5.16 13.27
N TRP A 174 -35.72 -5.03 12.34
CA TRP A 174 -34.57 -5.92 12.15
C TRP A 174 -33.33 -5.16 11.68
N MET A 175 -32.18 -5.76 11.93
CA MET A 175 -30.89 -5.19 11.55
C MET A 175 -29.93 -6.23 10.99
N ILE A 176 -29.01 -5.75 10.16
CA ILE A 176 -27.80 -6.46 9.75
C ILE A 176 -26.60 -5.55 9.99
N LEU A 177 -25.62 -6.05 10.72
CA LEU A 177 -24.31 -5.40 10.87
C LEU A 177 -23.23 -6.32 10.30
N ASN A 178 -22.31 -5.77 9.54
CA ASN A 178 -21.16 -6.49 9.02
C ASN A 178 -19.88 -5.74 9.40
N GLY A 179 -18.84 -6.49 9.73
CA GLY A 179 -17.52 -5.96 10.01
C GLY A 179 -16.45 -6.83 9.38
N THR A 180 -15.40 -6.21 8.87
CA THR A 180 -14.20 -6.87 8.35
C THR A 180 -12.96 -6.20 8.91
N PHE A 181 -11.92 -6.99 9.17
CA PHE A 181 -10.64 -6.49 9.63
C PHE A 181 -9.54 -7.39 9.08
N THR A 182 -8.55 -6.80 8.44
CA THR A 182 -7.35 -7.46 7.94
C THR A 182 -6.11 -6.80 8.53
N TYR A 183 -5.22 -7.60 9.07
CA TYR A 183 -3.86 -7.20 9.39
C TYR A 183 -2.88 -8.05 8.60
N SER A 184 -1.98 -7.44 7.86
CA SER A 184 -0.96 -8.11 7.05
C SER A 184 0.40 -7.44 7.18
N LYS A 185 1.46 -8.25 7.27
CA LYS A 185 2.84 -7.78 7.24
C LYS A 185 3.68 -8.67 6.33
N ALA A 186 4.20 -8.08 5.24
CA ALA A 186 5.08 -8.75 4.28
C ALA A 186 6.51 -8.22 4.39
N THR A 187 7.50 -9.11 4.57
CA THR A 187 8.91 -8.76 4.77
C THR A 187 9.82 -9.56 3.84
N TYR A 188 10.90 -8.94 3.40
CA TYR A 188 12.01 -9.64 2.78
C TYR A 188 12.69 -10.59 3.79
N ARG A 189 13.07 -11.78 3.36
CA ARG A 189 13.77 -12.77 4.17
C ARG A 189 15.16 -13.05 3.67
N GLU A 190 15.29 -13.18 2.39
CA GLU A 190 16.55 -13.37 1.70
C GLU A 190 16.47 -12.58 0.40
N ILE A 191 17.50 -11.84 0.09
CA ILE A 191 17.62 -11.12 -1.16
C ILE A 191 19.09 -10.90 -1.47
N GLU A 192 19.44 -11.01 -2.74
CA GLU A 192 20.80 -10.77 -3.18
C GLU A 192 21.00 -9.25 -3.32
N GLU A 193 21.92 -8.68 -2.57
CA GLU A 193 22.25 -7.26 -2.58
C GLU A 193 23.76 -7.06 -2.70
N ALA A 194 24.18 -5.90 -3.21
CA ALA A 194 25.58 -5.55 -3.32
C ALA A 194 26.26 -5.59 -1.92
N THR A 195 27.44 -6.18 -1.85
CA THR A 195 28.20 -6.30 -0.59
C THR A 195 28.63 -4.95 -0.01
N SER A 196 28.76 -3.93 -0.88
CA SER A 196 29.07 -2.55 -0.50
C SER A 196 27.91 -1.80 0.13
N LYS A 197 26.69 -2.35 0.09
CA LYS A 197 25.51 -1.69 0.64
C LYS A 197 25.53 -1.68 2.17
N PRO A 198 25.34 -0.50 2.81
CA PRO A 198 25.29 -0.40 4.27
C PRO A 198 24.22 -1.30 4.89
N GLU A 199 24.45 -1.78 6.12
CA GLU A 199 23.53 -2.71 6.78
C GLU A 199 22.12 -2.12 6.96
N TRP A 200 22.00 -0.85 7.33
CA TRP A 200 20.73 -0.15 7.52
C TRP A 200 19.94 0.12 6.21
N GLN A 201 20.56 -0.11 5.06
CA GLN A 201 19.90 -0.01 3.75
C GLN A 201 19.51 -1.36 3.17
N ARG A 202 19.89 -2.48 3.80
CA ARG A 202 19.56 -3.80 3.30
C ARG A 202 18.07 -4.07 3.41
N ARG A 203 17.50 -4.68 2.37
CA ARG A 203 16.08 -5.01 2.29
C ARG A 203 15.68 -6.13 3.25
N GLU A 204 16.61 -7.00 3.63
CA GLU A 204 16.33 -8.13 4.51
C GLU A 204 15.80 -7.66 5.86
N GLY A 205 14.68 -8.26 6.29
CA GLY A 205 13.97 -7.88 7.52
C GLY A 205 13.00 -6.71 7.38
N HIS A 206 13.14 -5.88 6.36
CA HIS A 206 12.25 -4.76 6.08
C HIS A 206 11.00 -5.17 5.27
N GLU A 207 9.99 -4.30 5.26
CA GLU A 207 8.74 -4.59 4.55
C GLU A 207 8.86 -4.31 3.05
N LEU A 208 8.13 -5.07 2.23
CA LEU A 208 8.26 -5.04 0.78
C LEU A 208 8.02 -3.65 0.17
N SER A 209 7.11 -2.88 0.74
CA SER A 209 6.72 -1.54 0.27
C SER A 209 7.15 -0.41 1.21
N GLN A 210 8.08 -0.67 2.14
CA GLN A 210 8.65 0.36 2.99
C GLN A 210 9.62 1.22 2.17
N GLN A 211 9.56 2.52 2.40
CA GLN A 211 10.36 3.49 1.64
C GLN A 211 11.71 3.73 2.30
N ILE A 212 12.72 4.01 1.47
CA ILE A 212 14.04 4.47 1.91
C ILE A 212 14.07 6.00 1.80
N GLY A 213 14.76 6.64 2.72
CA GLY A 213 14.96 8.08 2.75
C GLY A 213 15.75 8.53 3.96
N TYR A 214 15.81 9.83 4.18
CA TYR A 214 16.62 10.47 5.21
C TYR A 214 15.81 10.75 6.47
N ILE A 215 16.45 10.68 7.62
CA ILE A 215 15.85 11.08 8.90
C ILE A 215 16.08 12.58 9.09
N ALA A 216 15.00 13.35 9.02
CA ALA A 216 15.03 14.77 9.35
C ALA A 216 15.03 14.95 10.88
N GLU A 217 15.94 15.74 11.40
CA GLU A 217 16.07 16.07 12.83
C GLU A 217 15.47 17.42 13.20
N GLY A 218 15.01 18.17 12.22
CA GLY A 218 14.45 19.51 12.37
C GLY A 218 14.94 20.45 11.26
N LEU A 219 14.91 21.74 11.54
CA LEU A 219 15.42 22.78 10.65
C LEU A 219 16.60 23.48 11.27
N PHE A 220 17.56 23.92 10.45
CA PHE A 220 18.65 24.77 10.91
C PHE A 220 18.12 26.10 11.42
N ARG A 221 18.55 26.52 12.63
CA ARG A 221 18.13 27.76 13.25
C ARG A 221 18.95 28.95 12.74
N ASP A 222 20.24 28.74 12.60
CA ASP A 222 21.20 29.81 12.26
C ASP A 222 22.43 29.24 11.52
N GLN A 223 23.29 30.17 11.07
CA GLN A 223 24.52 29.81 10.35
C GLN A 223 25.55 29.11 11.25
N ALA A 224 25.52 29.34 12.54
CA ALA A 224 26.47 28.69 13.47
C ALA A 224 26.12 27.19 13.61
N GLU A 225 24.84 26.85 13.64
CA GLU A 225 24.37 25.44 13.63
C GLU A 225 24.76 24.74 12.32
N ILE A 226 24.61 25.41 11.17
CA ILE A 226 25.01 24.86 9.86
C ILE A 226 26.51 24.55 9.85
N ASN A 227 27.33 25.50 10.32
CA ASN A 227 28.79 25.36 10.31
C ASN A 227 29.30 24.24 11.25
N ASN A 228 28.51 23.86 12.25
CA ASN A 228 28.85 22.81 13.23
C ASN A 228 28.15 21.47 12.96
N SER A 229 27.40 21.37 11.88
CA SER A 229 26.68 20.15 11.48
C SER A 229 27.40 19.43 10.34
N PRO A 230 27.12 18.15 10.10
CA PRO A 230 27.57 17.43 8.90
C PRO A 230 27.28 18.21 7.63
N THR A 231 28.20 18.13 6.68
CA THR A 231 28.06 18.85 5.42
C THR A 231 26.94 18.26 4.58
N GLN A 232 25.92 19.05 4.26
CA GLN A 232 24.88 18.72 3.30
C GLN A 232 25.16 19.38 1.96
N GLY A 233 24.91 18.73 0.85
CA GLY A 233 25.09 19.33 -0.49
C GLY A 233 24.09 20.46 -0.73
N GLY A 234 24.43 21.40 -1.63
CA GLY A 234 23.62 22.57 -1.99
C GLY A 234 23.86 23.83 -1.14
N ASP A 235 23.10 24.88 -1.42
CA ASP A 235 23.20 26.17 -0.72
C ASP A 235 22.33 26.16 0.55
N ILE A 236 22.84 25.56 1.62
CA ILE A 236 22.12 25.41 2.88
C ILE A 236 22.06 26.74 3.62
N MET A 237 20.86 27.11 4.09
CA MET A 237 20.57 28.32 4.83
C MET A 237 19.73 28.02 6.07
N PRO A 238 19.66 28.92 7.07
CA PRO A 238 18.72 28.80 8.18
C PRO A 238 17.28 28.57 7.69
N GLY A 239 16.60 27.59 8.30
CA GLY A 239 15.27 27.14 7.88
C GLY A 239 15.25 26.01 6.87
N ASP A 240 16.41 25.52 6.40
CA ASP A 240 16.50 24.29 5.63
C ASP A 240 16.52 23.06 6.55
N ILE A 241 16.17 21.89 5.99
CA ILE A 241 16.05 20.65 6.74
C ILE A 241 17.44 20.14 7.12
N ARG A 242 17.62 19.84 8.41
CA ARG A 242 18.79 19.16 8.96
C ARG A 242 18.55 17.65 8.97
N TYR A 243 19.46 16.90 8.36
CA TYR A 243 19.40 15.45 8.28
C TYR A 243 20.41 14.79 9.21
N ARG A 244 20.08 13.55 9.60
CA ARG A 244 20.96 12.71 10.44
C ARG A 244 22.04 12.08 9.58
N ASP A 245 23.28 12.23 10.02
CA ASP A 245 24.43 11.48 9.58
C ASP A 245 24.39 10.11 10.28
N ILE A 246 24.12 9.05 9.50
CA ILE A 246 23.94 7.70 10.07
C ILE A 246 25.27 6.96 10.19
N ASN A 247 26.16 7.19 9.23
CA ASN A 247 27.47 6.54 9.20
C ASN A 247 28.56 7.35 9.95
N GLU A 248 28.23 8.57 10.42
CA GLU A 248 29.08 9.46 11.20
C GLU A 248 30.37 9.89 10.43
N ASP A 249 30.30 9.99 9.11
CA ASP A 249 31.43 10.42 8.28
C ASP A 249 31.54 11.94 8.09
N GLY A 250 30.58 12.70 8.60
CA GLY A 250 30.53 14.17 8.53
C GLY A 250 29.91 14.72 7.24
N VAL A 251 29.37 13.86 6.38
CA VAL A 251 28.76 14.25 5.10
C VAL A 251 27.42 13.55 4.93
N ILE A 252 26.35 14.30 4.67
CA ILE A 252 25.05 13.72 4.36
C ILE A 252 25.00 13.34 2.88
N ASP A 253 24.99 12.04 2.62
CA ASP A 253 24.95 11.50 1.25
C ASP A 253 24.01 10.27 1.13
N VAL A 254 24.08 9.54 0.02
CA VAL A 254 23.25 8.35 -0.21
C VAL A 254 23.45 7.26 0.85
N ASN A 255 24.58 7.24 1.54
CA ASN A 255 24.88 6.26 2.58
C ASN A 255 24.09 6.51 3.86
N ASP A 256 23.54 7.72 4.07
CA ASP A 256 22.69 8.07 5.21
C ASP A 256 21.21 7.78 4.99
N ALA A 257 20.82 7.30 3.82
CA ALA A 257 19.47 6.86 3.58
C ALA A 257 19.17 5.56 4.31
N THR A 258 18.00 5.44 4.93
CA THR A 258 17.54 4.25 5.65
C THR A 258 16.05 4.03 5.45
N TYR A 259 15.50 2.92 5.96
CA TYR A 259 14.07 2.65 5.91
C TYR A 259 13.30 3.58 6.85
N ILE A 260 12.33 4.30 6.30
CA ILE A 260 11.55 5.31 7.01
C ILE A 260 10.05 5.02 6.97
N GLY A 261 9.34 5.42 8.02
CA GLY A 261 7.89 5.36 8.10
C GLY A 261 7.28 3.97 8.01
N PHE A 262 5.97 3.94 7.86
CA PHE A 262 5.24 2.73 7.54
C PHE A 262 5.33 2.42 6.04
N PRO A 263 5.06 1.17 5.62
CA PRO A 263 5.00 0.84 4.19
C PRO A 263 3.88 1.62 3.47
N THR A 264 3.99 1.75 2.17
CA THR A 264 2.95 2.36 1.33
C THR A 264 1.69 1.49 1.24
N THR A 265 1.85 0.17 1.32
CA THR A 265 0.73 -0.78 1.45
C THR A 265 0.27 -0.83 2.90
N PRO A 266 -1.02 -0.59 3.20
CA PRO A 266 -1.48 -0.57 4.57
C PRO A 266 -1.36 -1.94 5.24
N ARG A 267 -0.88 -1.97 6.51
CA ARG A 267 -0.89 -3.19 7.33
C ARG A 267 -2.28 -3.51 7.86
N VAL A 268 -3.11 -2.50 8.04
CA VAL A 268 -4.44 -2.62 8.59
C VAL A 268 -5.45 -2.12 7.58
N ILE A 269 -6.45 -2.95 7.27
CA ILE A 269 -7.62 -2.57 6.47
C ILE A 269 -8.84 -3.01 7.26
N TYR A 270 -9.84 -2.15 7.37
CA TYR A 270 -11.06 -2.47 8.06
C TYR A 270 -12.27 -1.80 7.41
N GLY A 271 -13.41 -2.44 7.59
CA GLY A 271 -14.67 -1.92 7.11
C GLY A 271 -15.83 -2.38 8.00
N PHE A 272 -16.84 -1.55 8.12
CA PHE A 272 -18.08 -1.95 8.76
C PHE A 272 -19.28 -1.29 8.10
N SER A 273 -20.38 -2.01 8.06
CA SER A 273 -21.63 -1.54 7.50
C SER A 273 -22.82 -1.98 8.34
N GLY A 274 -23.86 -1.19 8.28
CA GLY A 274 -25.10 -1.50 8.96
C GLY A 274 -26.30 -1.25 8.07
N PHE A 275 -27.30 -2.08 8.23
CA PHE A 275 -28.63 -1.93 7.67
C PHE A 275 -29.66 -2.12 8.78
N PHE A 276 -30.57 -1.17 8.90
CA PHE A 276 -31.66 -1.17 9.87
C PHE A 276 -32.98 -0.98 9.13
N ASN A 277 -33.93 -1.81 9.43
CA ASN A 277 -35.31 -1.64 8.98
C ASN A 277 -36.20 -1.43 10.16
N PHE A 278 -36.98 -0.36 10.11
CA PHE A 278 -38.07 -0.13 11.08
C PHE A 278 -39.35 0.20 10.33
N LYS A 279 -40.29 -0.74 10.31
CA LYS A 279 -41.53 -0.65 9.52
C LYS A 279 -41.22 -0.34 8.04
N ASN A 280 -41.56 0.87 7.62
CA ASN A 280 -41.39 1.33 6.25
C ASN A 280 -40.11 2.16 6.02
N ILE A 281 -39.30 2.32 7.07
CA ILE A 281 -38.06 3.11 7.02
C ILE A 281 -36.87 2.17 6.98
N GLU A 282 -35.99 2.37 6.03
CA GLU A 282 -34.69 1.69 5.93
C GLU A 282 -33.57 2.70 6.11
N PHE A 283 -32.61 2.36 6.95
CA PHE A 283 -31.40 3.14 7.14
C PHE A 283 -30.19 2.25 6.92
N SER A 284 -29.24 2.71 6.10
CA SER A 284 -27.98 2.00 5.90
C SER A 284 -26.78 2.95 5.93
N PHE A 285 -25.66 2.41 6.36
CA PHE A 285 -24.37 3.10 6.31
C PHE A 285 -23.25 2.11 6.01
N ALA A 286 -22.16 2.63 5.46
CA ALA A 286 -20.93 1.88 5.26
C ALA A 286 -19.72 2.76 5.54
N PHE A 287 -18.69 2.15 6.17
CA PHE A 287 -17.42 2.74 6.50
C PHE A 287 -16.30 1.85 6.02
N GLN A 288 -15.21 2.47 5.59
CA GLN A 288 -13.95 1.80 5.30
C GLN A 288 -12.79 2.60 5.86
N GLY A 289 -11.72 1.92 6.21
CA GLY A 289 -10.54 2.59 6.71
C GLY A 289 -9.27 1.76 6.50
N SER A 290 -8.15 2.43 6.63
CA SER A 290 -6.85 1.80 6.67
C SER A 290 -5.95 2.45 7.70
N GLY A 291 -4.94 1.68 8.16
CA GLY A 291 -4.01 2.16 9.15
C GLY A 291 -2.61 1.57 8.96
N LYS A 292 -1.65 2.15 9.67
CA LYS A 292 -0.23 1.77 9.57
C LYS A 292 0.27 1.75 8.12
N ARG A 293 0.01 2.86 7.45
CA ARG A 293 0.42 3.18 6.09
C ARG A 293 1.02 4.58 6.09
N ALA A 294 2.05 4.80 5.28
CA ALA A 294 2.61 6.12 5.05
C ALA A 294 2.77 6.38 3.55
N PHE A 295 2.74 7.64 3.18
CA PHE A 295 3.17 8.09 1.87
C PHE A 295 4.14 9.26 2.00
N PHE A 296 4.94 9.45 0.99
CA PHE A 296 5.83 10.59 0.88
C PHE A 296 5.08 11.72 0.14
N MET A 297 4.83 12.82 0.83
CA MET A 297 4.26 14.02 0.23
C MET A 297 5.33 14.67 -0.64
N ASN A 298 5.27 14.48 -1.96
CA ASN A 298 6.31 14.95 -2.86
C ASN A 298 6.44 16.48 -2.82
N PRO A 299 7.50 17.04 -2.22
CA PRO A 299 7.66 18.48 -2.09
C PRO A 299 7.84 19.19 -3.43
N GLN A 300 8.38 18.53 -4.46
CA GLN A 300 8.51 19.12 -5.78
C GLN A 300 7.16 19.50 -6.39
N ASN A 301 6.13 18.69 -6.14
CA ASN A 301 4.79 18.93 -6.68
C ASN A 301 4.07 20.09 -6.00
N ILE A 302 4.44 20.43 -4.77
CA ILE A 302 3.76 21.43 -3.93
C ILE A 302 4.62 22.63 -3.56
N SER A 303 5.89 22.70 -4.00
CA SER A 303 6.78 23.85 -3.77
C SER A 303 6.14 25.12 -4.29
N PRO A 304 5.99 26.17 -3.44
CA PRO A 304 5.43 27.43 -3.87
C PRO A 304 6.39 28.16 -4.82
N PHE A 305 5.85 28.96 -5.71
CA PHE A 305 6.55 29.84 -6.66
C PHE A 305 7.38 29.13 -7.76
N VAL A 306 7.54 27.83 -7.69
CA VAL A 306 8.20 27.03 -8.74
C VAL A 306 7.21 26.79 -9.88
N ASP A 307 7.63 26.96 -11.12
CA ASP A 307 6.77 26.79 -12.31
C ASP A 307 5.48 27.62 -12.27
N ASN A 308 5.55 28.83 -11.73
CA ASN A 308 4.41 29.73 -11.52
C ASN A 308 3.28 29.17 -10.64
N ARG A 309 3.58 28.23 -9.74
CA ARG A 309 2.60 27.67 -8.79
C ARG A 309 2.28 28.64 -7.68
N ALA A 310 0.99 28.69 -7.34
CA ALA A 310 0.55 29.38 -6.13
C ALA A 310 0.93 28.59 -4.87
N MET A 311 1.00 29.29 -3.75
CA MET A 311 1.28 28.69 -2.44
C MET A 311 0.02 28.02 -1.88
N LEU A 312 0.14 26.80 -1.38
CA LEU A 312 -0.92 26.15 -0.63
C LEU A 312 -1.16 26.87 0.70
N LYS A 313 -2.44 26.96 1.12
CA LYS A 313 -2.79 27.56 2.42
C LYS A 313 -2.05 26.93 3.59
N ALA A 314 -1.86 25.62 3.61
CA ALA A 314 -1.12 24.90 4.65
C ALA A 314 0.35 25.35 4.75
N ILE A 315 0.98 25.68 3.62
CA ILE A 315 2.34 26.23 3.57
C ILE A 315 2.34 27.69 4.09
N TYR A 316 1.36 28.49 3.65
CA TYR A 316 1.23 29.87 4.10
C TYR A 316 1.06 29.98 5.63
N ASP A 317 0.18 29.16 6.17
CA ASP A 317 -0.19 29.19 7.59
C ASP A 317 0.94 28.68 8.51
N ASP A 318 1.79 27.78 8.03
CA ASP A 318 2.82 27.12 8.86
C ASP A 318 4.09 26.79 8.06
N HIS A 319 4.90 27.81 7.82
CA HIS A 319 6.25 27.70 7.26
C HIS A 319 7.27 28.31 8.22
N TRP A 320 8.52 27.91 8.05
CA TRP A 320 9.62 28.53 8.78
C TRP A 320 9.89 29.95 8.27
N SER A 321 10.08 30.89 9.21
CA SER A 321 10.54 32.25 8.94
C SER A 321 11.31 32.77 10.15
N ALA A 322 12.01 33.90 10.01
CA ALA A 322 12.70 34.53 11.12
C ALA A 322 11.78 34.91 12.30
N ASP A 323 10.49 35.18 12.02
CA ASP A 323 9.46 35.45 13.01
C ASP A 323 8.75 34.21 13.53
N ASN A 324 8.95 33.02 12.87
CA ASN A 324 8.34 31.75 13.21
C ASN A 324 9.38 30.61 13.13
N MET A 325 10.34 30.64 14.04
CA MET A 325 11.44 29.68 14.14
C MET A 325 10.99 28.37 14.81
N LYS A 326 9.91 27.75 14.33
CA LYS A 326 9.52 26.41 14.79
C LYS A 326 10.53 25.38 14.31
N GLU A 327 10.77 24.38 15.13
CA GLU A 327 11.65 23.26 14.78
C GLU A 327 11.02 22.33 13.73
N HIS A 328 9.70 22.16 13.76
CA HIS A 328 8.94 21.31 12.87
C HIS A 328 7.70 22.00 12.31
N PRO A 329 7.83 23.09 11.53
CA PRO A 329 6.68 23.66 10.82
C PRO A 329 6.26 22.72 9.70
N PHE A 330 5.07 22.96 9.12
CA PHE A 330 4.59 22.17 7.98
C PHE A 330 5.53 22.25 6.77
N TRP A 331 6.13 23.44 6.54
CA TRP A 331 7.05 23.70 5.44
C TRP A 331 8.34 24.39 5.94
N PRO A 332 9.51 24.01 5.38
CA PRO A 332 10.75 24.71 5.68
C PRO A 332 10.71 26.17 5.17
N ARG A 333 11.83 26.85 5.12
CA ARG A 333 11.88 28.22 4.62
C ARG A 333 11.33 28.32 3.19
N LEU A 334 10.70 29.45 2.88
CA LEU A 334 10.21 29.73 1.53
C LEU A 334 11.37 30.08 0.60
N SER A 335 11.25 29.63 -0.66
CA SER A 335 12.21 29.93 -1.71
C SER A 335 11.52 29.98 -3.07
N THR A 336 12.08 30.76 -3.98
CA THR A 336 11.70 30.78 -5.40
C THR A 336 12.32 29.64 -6.21
N GLN A 337 13.32 28.98 -5.64
CA GLN A 337 13.87 27.75 -6.20
C GLN A 337 13.11 26.54 -5.70
N SER A 338 13.15 25.46 -6.44
CA SER A 338 12.59 24.19 -5.96
C SER A 338 13.21 23.83 -4.62
N ILE A 339 12.39 23.30 -3.69
CA ILE A 339 12.89 22.81 -2.39
C ILE A 339 14.03 21.82 -2.57
N THR A 340 14.09 21.21 -3.73
CA THR A 340 15.14 20.31 -4.12
C THR A 340 16.50 21.03 -4.31
N ALA A 341 16.54 22.30 -4.55
CA ALA A 341 17.79 23.05 -4.66
C ALA A 341 18.40 23.44 -3.29
N HIS A 342 17.62 23.33 -2.21
CA HIS A 342 18.00 23.71 -0.85
C HIS A 342 18.25 22.53 0.08
N ASN A 343 17.92 21.34 -0.37
CA ASN A 343 18.13 20.11 0.38
C ASN A 343 19.10 19.25 -0.42
N PRO A 344 19.98 18.48 0.21
CA PRO A 344 21.11 17.82 -0.45
C PRO A 344 20.65 16.92 -1.59
N GLN A 345 20.87 17.35 -2.81
CA GLN A 345 20.29 16.68 -3.97
C GLN A 345 21.26 16.31 -5.06
N GLU A 346 22.36 17.00 -5.15
CA GLU A 346 23.35 16.73 -6.17
C GLU A 346 23.99 15.35 -5.99
N ALA A 347 23.99 14.82 -4.76
CA ALA A 347 24.44 13.47 -4.46
C ALA A 347 23.38 12.38 -4.76
N TRP A 348 22.15 12.76 -5.10
CA TRP A 348 21.01 11.85 -5.15
C TRP A 348 20.57 11.59 -6.59
N THR A 349 21.06 10.55 -7.15
CA THR A 349 20.80 10.18 -8.56
C THR A 349 19.42 9.52 -8.77
N GLY A 350 18.72 9.10 -7.71
CA GLY A 350 17.44 8.43 -7.78
C GLY A 350 16.27 9.22 -7.19
N SER A 351 15.06 9.06 -7.72
CA SER A 351 13.84 9.69 -7.18
C SER A 351 13.41 9.11 -5.84
N GLU A 352 13.81 7.90 -5.52
CA GLU A 352 13.44 7.20 -4.28
C GLU A 352 14.29 7.65 -3.08
N GLU A 353 15.52 8.03 -3.32
CA GLU A 353 16.50 8.43 -2.32
C GLU A 353 16.31 9.87 -1.79
N ARG A 354 15.44 10.65 -2.44
CA ARG A 354 15.12 12.03 -2.03
C ARG A 354 14.03 12.14 -0.96
N ARG A 355 13.52 11.01 -0.48
CA ARG A 355 12.50 10.98 0.54
C ARG A 355 13.09 11.30 1.91
N SER A 356 12.28 11.93 2.76
CA SER A 356 12.67 12.18 4.13
C SER A 356 11.50 12.05 5.08
N THR A 357 11.79 11.84 6.36
CA THR A 357 10.76 11.82 7.39
C THR A 357 10.05 13.16 7.53
N TYR A 358 10.68 14.27 7.07
CA TYR A 358 10.06 15.60 7.12
C TYR A 358 8.78 15.68 6.27
N PHE A 359 8.75 15.07 5.10
CA PHE A 359 7.61 15.02 4.19
C PHE A 359 6.85 13.69 4.21
N MET A 360 7.30 12.73 5.01
CA MET A 360 6.55 11.50 5.23
C MET A 360 5.30 11.78 6.06
N ARG A 361 4.18 11.23 5.66
CA ARG A 361 2.91 11.37 6.38
C ARG A 361 2.30 10.00 6.63
N GLU A 362 1.93 9.74 7.88
CA GLU A 362 1.05 8.62 8.20
C GLU A 362 -0.35 8.93 7.69
N CYS A 363 -0.95 7.96 6.99
CA CYS A 363 -2.23 8.15 6.33
C CYS A 363 -3.29 7.14 6.81
N SER A 364 -3.37 6.97 8.12
CA SER A 364 -4.52 6.28 8.74
C SER A 364 -5.79 7.09 8.57
N PHE A 365 -6.87 6.42 8.17
CA PHE A 365 -8.14 7.09 7.98
C PHE A 365 -9.34 6.17 8.22
N LEU A 366 -10.50 6.78 8.48
CA LEU A 366 -11.83 6.19 8.44
C LEU A 366 -12.72 7.07 7.55
N ARG A 367 -13.22 6.50 6.47
CA ARG A 367 -14.15 7.15 5.55
C ARG A 367 -15.54 6.59 5.72
N CYS A 368 -16.53 7.45 5.88
CA CYS A 368 -17.91 7.08 5.63
C CYS A 368 -18.13 7.04 4.11
N THR A 369 -18.34 5.85 3.55
CA THR A 369 -18.48 5.67 2.09
C THR A 369 -19.90 5.93 1.62
N SER A 370 -20.91 5.60 2.45
CA SER A 370 -22.30 5.88 2.12
C SER A 370 -23.19 5.96 3.37
N ILE A 371 -24.19 6.80 3.28
CA ILE A 371 -25.36 6.82 4.18
C ILE A 371 -26.60 6.90 3.31
N GLU A 372 -27.56 6.02 3.54
CA GLU A 372 -28.85 6.02 2.85
C GLU A 372 -30.00 5.95 3.85
N LEU A 373 -31.00 6.77 3.61
CA LEU A 373 -32.31 6.70 4.26
C LEU A 373 -33.35 6.46 3.20
N ALA A 374 -34.19 5.45 3.38
CA ALA A 374 -35.24 5.13 2.43
C ALA A 374 -36.59 4.95 3.12
N TYR A 375 -37.66 5.20 2.39
CA TYR A 375 -39.03 5.02 2.81
C TYR A 375 -39.78 4.19 1.79
N ASN A 376 -40.32 3.06 2.21
CA ASN A 376 -41.17 2.17 1.44
C ASN A 376 -42.64 2.54 1.65
N LEU A 377 -43.38 2.72 0.55
CA LEU A 377 -44.80 3.06 0.66
C LEU A 377 -45.59 1.89 1.26
N PRO A 378 -46.49 2.14 2.24
CA PRO A 378 -47.29 1.08 2.85
C PRO A 378 -48.17 0.34 1.84
N ARG A 379 -48.43 -0.97 2.10
CA ARG A 379 -49.18 -1.84 1.19
C ARG A 379 -50.56 -1.31 0.82
N GLU A 380 -51.25 -0.64 1.72
CA GLU A 380 -52.57 -0.02 1.46
C GLU A 380 -52.53 1.00 0.31
N PHE A 381 -51.47 1.79 0.23
CA PHE A 381 -51.27 2.75 -0.87
C PHE A 381 -50.83 2.06 -2.15
N LEU A 382 -49.98 1.02 -2.04
CA LEU A 382 -49.50 0.26 -3.20
C LEU A 382 -50.66 -0.41 -3.95
N GLN A 383 -51.61 -0.99 -3.23
CA GLN A 383 -52.79 -1.61 -3.82
C GLN A 383 -53.65 -0.61 -4.60
N ARG A 384 -53.80 0.60 -4.06
CA ARG A 384 -54.55 1.69 -4.75
C ARG A 384 -53.86 2.12 -6.02
N LEU A 385 -52.52 2.12 -6.03
CA LEU A 385 -51.70 2.51 -7.18
C LEU A 385 -51.45 1.36 -8.17
N ARG A 386 -51.91 0.13 -7.85
CA ARG A 386 -51.63 -1.11 -8.60
C ARG A 386 -50.13 -1.32 -8.85
N MET A 387 -49.32 -1.02 -7.82
CA MET A 387 -47.89 -1.20 -7.79
C MET A 387 -47.47 -2.26 -6.79
N GLN A 388 -46.34 -2.94 -7.06
CA GLN A 388 -45.77 -3.92 -6.13
C GLN A 388 -44.91 -3.23 -5.07
N THR A 389 -44.06 -2.29 -5.49
CA THR A 389 -43.20 -1.52 -4.58
C THR A 389 -43.05 -0.07 -5.06
N VAL A 390 -43.03 0.85 -4.08
CA VAL A 390 -42.62 2.25 -4.28
C VAL A 390 -41.68 2.60 -3.15
N LYS A 391 -40.43 2.88 -3.47
CA LYS A 391 -39.36 3.22 -2.51
C LYS A 391 -38.79 4.57 -2.87
N PHE A 392 -38.88 5.52 -1.95
CA PHE A 392 -38.15 6.80 -2.00
C PHE A 392 -36.85 6.62 -1.23
N TYR A 393 -35.75 7.15 -1.75
CA TYR A 393 -34.50 7.12 -1.03
C TYR A 393 -33.70 8.41 -1.21
N ALA A 394 -32.92 8.74 -0.18
CA ALA A 394 -31.89 9.75 -0.20
C ALA A 394 -30.57 9.12 0.20
N ARG A 395 -29.54 9.28 -0.61
CA ARG A 395 -28.20 8.73 -0.38
C ARG A 395 -27.15 9.81 -0.47
N VAL A 396 -26.19 9.74 0.42
CA VAL A 396 -24.94 10.53 0.38
C VAL A 396 -23.77 9.58 0.30
N ASN A 397 -22.93 9.75 -0.70
CA ASN A 397 -21.65 9.04 -0.79
C ASN A 397 -20.51 9.97 -0.33
N ASN A 398 -19.54 9.39 0.36
CA ASN A 398 -18.37 10.07 0.91
C ASN A 398 -18.72 11.33 1.77
N PRO A 399 -19.70 11.26 2.69
CA PRO A 399 -20.12 12.42 3.47
C PRO A 399 -19.01 13.03 4.31
N PHE A 400 -18.11 12.21 4.88
CA PHE A 400 -16.99 12.69 5.67
C PHE A 400 -15.84 11.68 5.74
N LEU A 401 -14.67 12.22 6.08
CA LEU A 401 -13.41 11.51 6.25
C LEU A 401 -12.81 11.93 7.60
N ILE A 402 -12.40 10.96 8.41
CA ILE A 402 -11.67 11.15 9.67
C ILE A 402 -10.23 10.72 9.42
N THR A 403 -9.29 11.67 9.52
CA THR A 403 -7.85 11.44 9.34
C THR A 403 -7.07 12.56 10.03
N ASN A 404 -5.83 12.28 10.40
CA ASN A 404 -4.89 13.28 10.91
C ASN A 404 -4.32 14.18 9.81
N PHE A 405 -4.25 13.67 8.57
CA PHE A 405 -3.80 14.43 7.42
C PHE A 405 -4.92 15.35 6.91
N LYS A 406 -4.67 16.69 6.83
CA LYS A 406 -5.69 17.70 6.55
C LYS A 406 -5.45 18.54 5.29
N VAL A 407 -4.39 18.24 4.51
CA VAL A 407 -4.00 19.08 3.38
C VAL A 407 -4.85 18.78 2.14
N TRP A 408 -5.03 17.49 1.85
CA TRP A 408 -5.92 16.97 0.80
C TRP A 408 -6.51 15.62 1.21
N ASP A 409 -7.29 15.00 0.35
CA ASP A 409 -7.84 13.68 0.64
C ASP A 409 -6.72 12.64 0.73
N VAL A 410 -6.59 11.98 1.88
CA VAL A 410 -5.51 11.05 2.19
C VAL A 410 -5.40 9.87 1.22
N GLU A 411 -6.47 9.50 0.52
CA GLU A 411 -6.47 8.42 -0.47
C GLU A 411 -5.85 8.84 -1.81
N LEU A 412 -5.65 10.16 -2.04
CA LEU A 412 -4.88 10.65 -3.19
C LEU A 412 -3.37 10.38 -3.07
N GLY A 413 -2.89 10.04 -1.87
CA GLY A 413 -1.48 9.70 -1.64
C GLY A 413 -0.55 10.89 -1.82
N ASP A 414 0.52 10.69 -2.57
CA ASP A 414 1.62 11.64 -2.80
C ASP A 414 1.26 12.83 -3.69
N ASN A 415 0.21 12.71 -4.50
CA ASN A 415 -0.22 13.75 -5.42
C ASN A 415 -1.60 14.30 -5.09
N GLY A 416 -1.66 15.29 -4.21
CA GLY A 416 -2.89 15.98 -3.81
C GLY A 416 -3.57 16.78 -4.93
N PHE A 417 -2.95 16.95 -6.09
CA PHE A 417 -3.52 17.62 -7.26
C PHE A 417 -4.28 16.66 -8.20
N ASN A 418 -4.33 15.38 -7.89
CA ASN A 418 -5.20 14.45 -8.57
C ASN A 418 -6.68 14.81 -8.36
N TYR A 419 -7.54 14.27 -9.21
CA TYR A 419 -8.96 14.53 -9.11
C TYR A 419 -9.52 14.10 -7.74
N PRO A 420 -10.13 15.01 -6.95
CA PRO A 420 -10.56 14.72 -5.59
C PRO A 420 -11.72 13.74 -5.54
N ILE A 421 -11.78 12.94 -4.48
CA ILE A 421 -12.92 12.07 -4.20
C ILE A 421 -14.16 12.93 -3.92
N GLN A 422 -15.19 12.75 -4.73
CA GLN A 422 -16.40 13.57 -4.68
C GLN A 422 -17.34 13.12 -3.57
N ARG A 423 -18.00 14.10 -2.95
CA ARG A 423 -19.21 13.90 -2.17
C ARG A 423 -20.40 14.05 -3.10
N THR A 424 -21.23 13.01 -3.19
CA THR A 424 -22.42 13.03 -4.05
C THR A 424 -23.69 12.85 -3.24
N TRP A 425 -24.72 13.58 -3.61
CA TRP A 425 -26.05 13.49 -3.05
C TRP A 425 -26.99 12.97 -4.12
N SER A 426 -27.79 11.98 -3.78
CA SER A 426 -28.75 11.38 -4.70
C SER A 426 -30.09 11.25 -4.01
N ILE A 427 -31.13 11.66 -4.71
CA ILE A 427 -32.52 11.40 -4.32
C ILE A 427 -33.14 10.59 -5.43
N GLY A 428 -33.82 9.51 -5.11
CA GLY A 428 -34.37 8.61 -6.11
C GLY A 428 -35.69 7.98 -5.70
N LEU A 429 -36.33 7.41 -6.70
CA LEU A 429 -37.59 6.71 -6.63
C LEU A 429 -37.45 5.39 -7.37
N ASN A 430 -37.69 4.28 -6.67
CA ASN A 430 -37.76 2.95 -7.26
C ASN A 430 -39.22 2.52 -7.34
N LEU A 431 -39.67 2.15 -8.52
CA LEU A 431 -41.02 1.68 -8.80
C LEU A 431 -40.97 0.27 -9.36
N SER A 432 -41.86 -0.59 -8.86
CA SER A 432 -42.12 -1.93 -9.40
C SER A 432 -43.63 -2.10 -9.61
N PHE A 433 -44.00 -2.56 -10.80
CA PHE A 433 -45.40 -2.74 -11.23
C PHE A 433 -45.80 -4.20 -11.20
#